data_05b7556cbd25d15cf8c4672675c9f20b
#
_entry.id   05b7556cbd25d15cf8c4672675c9f20b
#
_cell.length_a   1.000
_cell.length_b   1.000
_cell.length_c   1.000
_cell.angle_alpha   90.00
_cell.angle_beta   90.00
_cell.angle_gamma   90.00
#
_symmetry.space_group_name_H-M   'P 1'
#
loop_
_entity.id
_entity.type
_entity.pdbx_description
1 polymer ?
#
loop_
_entity_poly.entity_id
_entity_poly.type
_entity_poly.pdbx_seq_one_letter_code
_entity_poly.pdbx_strand_id
1 'polypeptide(L)'
;IGGKPRLDLADKINGKALFGMDIRLPGLIHAAIAMCPVPGGSLSSFDSAKISKMTGVLDVIALPADRSGAPEAVAVLAKSWWQAHKALSRLPVVWDEGAHAQFSDAALFARLKEGLDQEKGFTYFSRGSGEAPSSAKKITAEYRAPLLAHAAMEPINCTAQLIKDQLSLWVPTQVPSIAVSAAARALGLSEDQVSLHMTYLGGGFGRRLETDMVVQAAMLARAAKGAPVRLVWSREDDMAHDFYRPATVARLSAALDASGRVVHWESHSASGAPVQQMLARAFGLPQMGPDKTTVEGLHDHCYEIPSQHASHVKIDAPVALGSWRSVGHSHNAFFKESSSPSGRA
;
A
#
# COMPACT_ATOMS: atom_id res chain seq x y z
N ILE A 1 -12.12 1.56 33.62
CA ILE A 1 -12.63 2.01 32.31
C ILE A 1 -13.68 1.00 31.91
N GLY A 2 -14.97 1.39 32.00
CA GLY A 2 -16.09 0.50 31.71
C GLY A 2 -16.26 0.18 30.23
N GLY A 3 -16.93 -0.92 29.91
CA GLY A 3 -17.32 -1.28 28.56
C GLY A 3 -18.34 -0.27 28.02
N LYS A 4 -17.95 0.52 27.01
CA LYS A 4 -18.89 1.34 26.23
C LYS A 4 -19.12 0.69 24.87
N PRO A 5 -20.37 0.52 24.42
CA PRO A 5 -20.65 0.01 23.08
C PRO A 5 -20.14 1.01 22.03
N ARG A 6 -19.78 0.50 20.87
CA ARG A 6 -19.45 1.35 19.71
C ARG A 6 -20.72 2.10 19.26
N LEU A 7 -20.55 3.39 18.95
CA LEU A 7 -21.68 4.24 18.53
C LEU A 7 -22.28 3.78 17.18
N ASP A 8 -21.45 3.21 16.30
CA ASP A 8 -21.82 2.75 14.96
C ASP A 8 -22.20 1.26 14.90
N LEU A 9 -22.29 0.57 16.06
CA LEU A 9 -22.54 -0.87 16.08
C LEU A 9 -23.92 -1.21 15.51
N ALA A 10 -24.96 -0.47 15.92
CA ALA A 10 -26.32 -0.72 15.50
C ALA A 10 -26.48 -0.67 13.96
N ASP A 11 -25.92 0.35 13.34
CA ASP A 11 -25.99 0.54 11.89
C ASP A 11 -25.23 -0.55 11.12
N LYS A 12 -24.12 -1.02 11.66
CA LYS A 12 -23.31 -2.08 11.04
C LYS A 12 -23.99 -3.47 11.09
N ILE A 13 -24.67 -3.79 12.20
CA ILE A 13 -25.29 -5.10 12.35
C ILE A 13 -26.69 -5.20 11.70
N ASN A 14 -27.34 -4.06 11.42
CA ASN A 14 -28.68 -4.03 10.79
C ASN A 14 -28.65 -3.66 9.30
N GLY A 15 -27.46 -3.47 8.72
CA GLY A 15 -27.27 -3.16 7.30
C GLY A 15 -27.55 -1.70 6.91
N LYS A 16 -27.66 -0.78 7.87
CA LYS A 16 -27.84 0.67 7.59
C LYS A 16 -26.52 1.40 7.33
N ALA A 17 -25.39 0.83 7.77
CA ALA A 17 -24.07 1.41 7.49
C ALA A 17 -23.78 1.38 5.98
N LEU A 18 -23.49 2.54 5.40
CA LEU A 18 -23.21 2.67 3.97
C LEU A 18 -21.70 2.58 3.73
N PHE A 19 -21.27 1.51 3.09
CA PHE A 19 -19.93 1.32 2.59
C PHE A 19 -19.77 1.87 1.16
N GLY A 20 -18.57 1.94 0.63
CA GLY A 20 -18.35 2.46 -0.72
C GLY A 20 -19.10 1.69 -1.80
N MET A 21 -19.25 0.37 -1.63
CA MET A 21 -20.01 -0.49 -2.54
C MET A 21 -21.53 -0.29 -2.47
N ASP A 22 -22.07 0.35 -1.42
CA ASP A 22 -23.49 0.52 -1.20
C ASP A 22 -24.06 1.79 -1.84
N ILE A 23 -23.22 2.69 -2.31
CA ILE A 23 -23.66 3.96 -2.91
C ILE A 23 -24.56 3.69 -4.11
N ARG A 24 -25.71 4.35 -4.15
CA ARG A 24 -26.68 4.28 -5.23
C ARG A 24 -27.01 5.70 -5.70
N LEU A 25 -26.76 5.96 -6.97
CA LEU A 25 -27.02 7.24 -7.61
C LEU A 25 -27.84 7.03 -8.89
N PRO A 26 -28.76 7.94 -9.23
CA PRO A 26 -29.47 7.89 -10.51
C PRO A 26 -28.50 7.88 -11.69
N GLY A 27 -28.66 6.94 -12.61
CA GLY A 27 -27.79 6.85 -13.79
C GLY A 27 -26.39 6.30 -13.51
N LEU A 28 -26.14 5.68 -12.33
CA LEU A 28 -24.85 5.12 -11.97
C LEU A 28 -24.39 4.08 -12.99
N ILE A 29 -23.21 4.30 -13.55
CA ILE A 29 -22.50 3.34 -14.39
C ILE A 29 -21.30 2.75 -13.63
N HIS A 30 -20.76 1.66 -14.14
CA HIS A 30 -19.71 0.90 -13.45
C HIS A 30 -18.45 0.79 -14.30
N ALA A 31 -17.32 0.84 -13.65
CA ALA A 31 -16.02 0.64 -14.27
C ALA A 31 -15.31 -0.58 -13.66
N ALA A 32 -14.76 -1.41 -14.54
CA ALA A 32 -13.71 -2.38 -14.22
C ALA A 32 -12.42 -1.92 -14.91
N ILE A 33 -11.27 -2.21 -14.30
CA ILE A 33 -9.96 -1.70 -14.73
C ILE A 33 -8.97 -2.85 -14.88
N ALA A 34 -8.06 -2.73 -15.84
CA ALA A 34 -6.86 -3.56 -15.94
C ALA A 34 -5.62 -2.68 -15.96
N MET A 35 -4.60 -3.11 -15.26
CA MET A 35 -3.31 -2.45 -15.13
C MET A 35 -2.20 -3.41 -15.55
N CYS A 36 -1.03 -2.89 -15.92
CA CYS A 36 0.08 -3.77 -16.29
C CYS A 36 0.46 -4.67 -15.10
N PRO A 37 0.56 -6.00 -15.29
CA PRO A 37 0.93 -6.92 -14.20
C PRO A 37 2.38 -6.75 -13.73
N VAL A 38 3.22 -6.08 -14.52
CA VAL A 38 4.61 -5.81 -14.18
C VAL A 38 4.75 -4.43 -13.56
N PRO A 39 5.38 -4.29 -12.38
CA PRO A 39 5.61 -2.99 -11.76
C PRO A 39 6.38 -2.02 -12.68
N GLY A 40 5.83 -0.83 -12.89
CA GLY A 40 6.42 0.18 -13.78
C GLY A 40 6.20 -0.07 -15.27
N GLY A 41 5.44 -1.10 -15.64
CA GLY A 41 5.02 -1.29 -17.03
C GLY A 41 3.96 -0.28 -17.46
N SER A 42 3.75 -0.14 -18.77
CA SER A 42 2.88 0.85 -19.38
C SER A 42 1.89 0.23 -20.39
N LEU A 43 0.84 0.99 -20.72
CA LEU A 43 -0.15 0.59 -21.71
C LEU A 43 0.36 0.89 -23.12
N SER A 44 0.68 -0.16 -23.89
CA SER A 44 1.12 0.01 -25.28
C SER A 44 -0.07 0.22 -26.23
N SER A 45 -1.07 -0.66 -26.19
CA SER A 45 -2.28 -0.55 -27.03
C SER A 45 -3.42 -1.43 -26.53
N PHE A 46 -4.63 -1.19 -27.03
CA PHE A 46 -5.79 -2.06 -26.84
C PHE A 46 -6.74 -1.98 -28.04
N ASP A 47 -7.52 -3.04 -28.27
CA ASP A 47 -8.52 -3.09 -29.37
C ASP A 47 -9.96 -3.09 -28.81
N SER A 48 -10.52 -1.90 -28.64
CA SER A 48 -11.88 -1.71 -28.14
C SER A 48 -12.97 -2.22 -29.08
N ALA A 49 -12.69 -2.36 -30.38
CA ALA A 49 -13.67 -2.83 -31.37
C ALA A 49 -14.15 -4.26 -31.04
N LYS A 50 -13.31 -5.09 -30.42
CA LYS A 50 -13.64 -6.46 -30.03
C LYS A 50 -14.74 -6.56 -28.97
N ILE A 51 -14.89 -5.53 -28.14
CA ILE A 51 -15.85 -5.55 -27.03
C ILE A 51 -16.95 -4.49 -27.16
N SER A 52 -16.83 -3.53 -28.06
CA SER A 52 -17.75 -2.40 -28.20
C SER A 52 -19.21 -2.79 -28.41
N LYS A 53 -19.47 -3.97 -29.01
CA LYS A 53 -20.83 -4.53 -29.25
C LYS A 53 -21.33 -5.44 -28.11
N MET A 54 -20.54 -5.64 -27.04
CA MET A 54 -20.97 -6.47 -25.93
C MET A 54 -22.08 -5.77 -25.13
N THR A 55 -23.07 -6.55 -24.71
CA THR A 55 -24.24 -6.04 -24.00
C THR A 55 -23.85 -5.23 -22.76
N GLY A 56 -24.30 -3.99 -22.70
CA GLY A 56 -24.12 -3.09 -21.56
C GLY A 56 -22.79 -2.35 -21.54
N VAL A 57 -21.85 -2.61 -22.45
CA VAL A 57 -20.63 -1.82 -22.62
C VAL A 57 -20.99 -0.42 -23.13
N LEU A 58 -20.43 0.61 -22.52
CA LEU A 58 -20.67 2.01 -22.84
C LEU A 58 -19.45 2.66 -23.46
N ASP A 59 -18.26 2.43 -22.90
CA ASP A 59 -17.01 3.02 -23.37
C ASP A 59 -15.79 2.24 -22.89
N VAL A 60 -14.62 2.51 -23.48
CA VAL A 60 -13.32 1.98 -23.08
C VAL A 60 -12.34 3.14 -22.97
N ILE A 61 -11.77 3.34 -21.81
CA ILE A 61 -10.99 4.52 -21.46
C ILE A 61 -9.55 4.12 -21.10
N ALA A 62 -8.56 4.72 -21.76
CA ALA A 62 -7.18 4.68 -21.29
C ALA A 62 -6.99 5.71 -20.18
N LEU A 63 -6.37 5.30 -19.10
CA LEU A 63 -6.02 6.15 -17.95
C LEU A 63 -4.50 6.32 -17.91
N PRO A 64 -3.99 7.55 -17.87
CA PRO A 64 -2.57 7.80 -17.70
C PRO A 64 -2.13 7.49 -16.27
N ALA A 65 -0.83 7.25 -16.09
CA ALA A 65 -0.23 7.19 -14.77
C ALA A 65 -0.34 8.53 -14.05
N ASP A 66 -0.40 8.49 -12.72
CA ASP A 66 -0.43 9.68 -11.87
C ASP A 66 0.52 9.56 -10.68
N ARG A 67 0.95 10.69 -10.16
CA ARG A 67 1.81 10.78 -8.98
C ARG A 67 1.25 10.07 -7.74
N SER A 68 -0.06 9.89 -7.64
CA SER A 68 -0.71 9.14 -6.54
C SER A 68 -0.29 7.66 -6.48
N GLY A 69 0.48 7.21 -7.46
CA GLY A 69 0.85 5.80 -7.63
C GLY A 69 -0.14 5.02 -8.49
N ALA A 70 -1.18 5.68 -9.03
CA ALA A 70 -2.03 5.09 -10.04
C ALA A 70 -1.20 4.77 -11.29
N PRO A 71 -1.07 3.49 -11.72
CA PRO A 71 -0.37 3.15 -12.94
C PRO A 71 -1.20 3.45 -14.16
N GLU A 72 -0.58 3.39 -15.35
CA GLU A 72 -1.34 3.37 -16.59
C GLU A 72 -2.30 2.19 -16.61
N ALA A 73 -3.50 2.43 -17.14
CA ALA A 73 -4.56 1.45 -17.10
C ALA A 73 -5.51 1.58 -18.29
N VAL A 74 -6.28 0.53 -18.54
CA VAL A 74 -7.46 0.56 -19.38
C VAL A 74 -8.69 0.19 -18.56
N ALA A 75 -9.75 0.98 -18.68
CA ALA A 75 -11.01 0.75 -17.99
C ALA A 75 -12.16 0.56 -18.98
N VAL A 76 -13.07 -0.34 -18.64
CA VAL A 76 -14.33 -0.53 -19.37
C VAL A 76 -15.47 0.04 -18.55
N LEU A 77 -16.23 0.97 -19.14
CA LEU A 77 -17.48 1.49 -18.58
C LEU A 77 -18.68 0.66 -19.07
N ALA A 78 -19.55 0.26 -18.14
CA ALA A 78 -20.74 -0.52 -18.49
C ALA A 78 -21.91 -0.25 -17.54
N LYS A 79 -23.10 -0.75 -17.87
CA LYS A 79 -24.32 -0.64 -17.07
C LYS A 79 -24.26 -1.39 -15.74
N SER A 80 -23.39 -2.39 -15.62
CA SER A 80 -23.10 -3.10 -14.37
C SER A 80 -21.63 -3.48 -14.30
N TRP A 81 -21.10 -3.66 -13.08
CA TRP A 81 -19.71 -4.09 -12.90
C TRP A 81 -19.42 -5.44 -13.57
N TRP A 82 -20.36 -6.39 -13.50
CA TRP A 82 -20.23 -7.68 -14.17
C TRP A 82 -20.04 -7.54 -15.69
N GLN A 83 -20.81 -6.65 -16.34
CA GLN A 83 -20.66 -6.39 -17.77
C GLN A 83 -19.33 -5.74 -18.08
N ALA A 84 -18.88 -4.77 -17.27
CA ALA A 84 -17.58 -4.13 -17.42
C ALA A 84 -16.44 -5.16 -17.28
N HIS A 85 -16.45 -5.95 -16.22
CA HIS A 85 -15.41 -6.95 -15.94
C HIS A 85 -15.39 -8.07 -17.01
N LYS A 86 -16.55 -8.57 -17.40
CA LYS A 86 -16.66 -9.58 -18.49
C LYS A 86 -16.17 -9.05 -19.82
N ALA A 87 -16.41 -7.78 -20.14
CA ALA A 87 -15.90 -7.17 -21.35
C ALA A 87 -14.38 -6.95 -21.26
N LEU A 88 -13.90 -6.47 -20.11
CA LEU A 88 -12.49 -6.26 -19.85
C LEU A 88 -11.67 -7.56 -20.01
N SER A 89 -12.18 -8.69 -19.51
CA SER A 89 -11.50 -10.00 -19.68
C SER A 89 -11.39 -10.49 -21.12
N ARG A 90 -12.09 -9.83 -22.05
CA ARG A 90 -12.05 -10.12 -23.51
C ARG A 90 -11.40 -9.01 -24.32
N LEU A 91 -11.02 -7.93 -23.68
CA LEU A 91 -10.34 -6.82 -24.32
C LEU A 91 -8.89 -7.23 -24.64
N PRO A 92 -8.47 -7.26 -25.92
CA PRO A 92 -7.08 -7.42 -26.23
C PRO A 92 -6.31 -6.19 -25.76
N VAL A 93 -5.41 -6.38 -24.81
CA VAL A 93 -4.53 -5.33 -24.27
C VAL A 93 -3.09 -5.78 -24.47
N VAL A 94 -2.25 -4.87 -24.94
CA VAL A 94 -0.81 -5.07 -25.09
C VAL A 94 -0.12 -4.15 -24.08
N TRP A 95 0.67 -4.74 -23.21
CA TRP A 95 1.47 -4.03 -22.23
C TRP A 95 2.93 -3.97 -22.67
N ASP A 96 3.59 -2.87 -22.37
CA ASP A 96 5.04 -2.79 -22.33
C ASP A 96 5.47 -3.09 -20.90
N GLU A 97 6.10 -4.23 -20.69
CA GLU A 97 6.54 -4.67 -19.36
C GLU A 97 7.76 -3.90 -18.84
N GLY A 98 8.45 -3.17 -19.71
CA GLY A 98 9.56 -2.30 -19.33
C GLY A 98 10.75 -3.02 -18.68
N ALA A 99 11.51 -2.27 -17.90
CA ALA A 99 12.76 -2.74 -17.30
C ALA A 99 12.58 -3.83 -16.21
N HIS A 100 11.36 -4.01 -15.70
CA HIS A 100 11.10 -4.90 -14.56
C HIS A 100 10.39 -6.20 -14.94
N ALA A 101 10.34 -6.54 -16.23
CA ALA A 101 9.73 -7.77 -16.74
C ALA A 101 10.24 -9.07 -16.07
N GLN A 102 11.49 -9.07 -15.62
CA GLN A 102 12.13 -10.21 -14.94
C GLN A 102 12.17 -10.08 -13.41
N PHE A 103 11.43 -9.10 -12.84
CA PHE A 103 11.39 -8.93 -11.38
C PHE A 103 10.77 -10.16 -10.71
N SER A 104 11.40 -10.60 -9.61
CA SER A 104 10.91 -11.73 -8.81
C SER A 104 11.25 -11.56 -7.33
N ASP A 105 10.49 -12.21 -6.46
CA ASP A 105 10.78 -12.26 -5.02
C ASP A 105 12.19 -12.81 -4.73
N ALA A 106 12.63 -13.83 -5.48
CA ALA A 106 13.96 -14.40 -5.32
C ALA A 106 15.06 -13.35 -5.57
N ALA A 107 14.94 -12.57 -6.65
CA ALA A 107 15.87 -11.50 -6.97
C ALA A 107 15.82 -10.37 -5.91
N LEU A 108 14.63 -10.00 -5.43
CA LEU A 108 14.48 -9.02 -4.37
C LEU A 108 15.18 -9.48 -3.08
N PHE A 109 14.93 -10.70 -2.63
CA PHE A 109 15.56 -11.24 -1.42
C PHE A 109 17.08 -11.38 -1.55
N ALA A 110 17.60 -11.71 -2.73
CA ALA A 110 19.03 -11.73 -2.98
C ALA A 110 19.66 -10.34 -2.79
N ARG A 111 19.04 -9.29 -3.34
CA ARG A 111 19.49 -7.90 -3.16
C ARG A 111 19.38 -7.41 -1.71
N LEU A 112 18.28 -7.76 -1.02
CA LEU A 112 18.12 -7.43 0.40
C LEU A 112 19.20 -8.10 1.26
N LYS A 113 19.51 -9.37 0.96
CA LYS A 113 20.57 -10.10 1.66
C LYS A 113 21.96 -9.54 1.36
N GLU A 114 22.24 -9.19 0.13
CA GLU A 114 23.48 -8.54 -0.26
C GLU A 114 23.67 -7.21 0.48
N GLY A 115 22.65 -6.33 0.50
CA GLY A 115 22.70 -5.09 1.27
C GLY A 115 22.92 -5.33 2.76
N LEU A 116 22.23 -6.32 3.36
CA LEU A 116 22.42 -6.71 4.75
C LEU A 116 23.86 -7.17 5.06
N ASP A 117 24.53 -7.82 4.11
CA ASP A 117 25.89 -8.36 4.31
C ASP A 117 27.01 -7.35 4.03
N GLN A 118 26.79 -6.43 3.08
CA GLN A 118 27.84 -5.57 2.55
C GLN A 118 27.77 -4.13 3.06
N GLU A 119 26.60 -3.66 3.49
CA GLU A 119 26.37 -2.27 3.86
C GLU A 119 26.18 -2.12 5.37
N LYS A 120 26.77 -1.06 5.94
CA LYS A 120 26.54 -0.70 7.37
C LYS A 120 25.16 -0.09 7.60
N GLY A 121 24.55 0.48 6.58
CA GLY A 121 23.30 1.18 6.68
C GLY A 121 23.35 2.46 7.53
N PHE A 122 22.18 3.05 7.74
CA PHE A 122 22.02 4.19 8.63
C PHE A 122 21.73 3.70 10.06
N THR A 123 22.44 4.28 11.06
CA THR A 123 22.19 4.02 12.47
C THR A 123 21.02 4.85 12.97
N TYR A 124 19.94 4.20 13.35
CA TYR A 124 18.72 4.85 13.87
C TYR A 124 18.72 4.96 15.40
N PHE A 125 19.40 4.03 16.06
CA PHE A 125 19.47 4.00 17.53
C PHE A 125 20.77 3.40 17.99
N SER A 126 21.36 4.01 19.03
CA SER A 126 22.54 3.50 19.73
C SER A 126 22.47 3.89 21.19
N ARG A 127 22.72 2.93 22.07
CA ARG A 127 22.79 3.09 23.52
C ARG A 127 23.92 2.21 24.06
N GLY A 128 24.66 2.70 25.07
CA GLY A 128 25.76 1.96 25.68
C GLY A 128 27.05 1.96 24.87
N SER A 129 27.90 0.95 25.03
CA SER A 129 29.24 0.86 24.42
C SER A 129 29.23 0.65 22.91
N GLY A 130 28.12 0.23 22.33
CA GLY A 130 28.03 -0.13 20.91
C GLY A 130 28.66 -1.47 20.54
N GLU A 131 29.37 -2.14 21.46
CA GLU A 131 30.06 -3.40 21.26
C GLU A 131 29.68 -4.45 22.32
N ALA A 132 29.61 -5.70 21.91
CA ALA A 132 29.41 -6.80 22.82
C ALA A 132 30.70 -7.07 23.64
N PRO A 133 30.62 -7.33 24.95
CA PRO A 133 31.78 -7.76 25.72
C PRO A 133 32.43 -9.02 25.11
N SER A 134 33.75 -9.05 25.03
CA SER A 134 34.49 -10.16 24.42
C SER A 134 34.28 -11.50 25.12
N SER A 135 33.96 -11.47 26.42
CA SER A 135 33.65 -12.66 27.24
C SER A 135 32.19 -13.12 27.11
N ALA A 136 31.34 -12.39 26.43
CA ALA A 136 29.93 -12.73 26.32
C ALA A 136 29.65 -13.81 25.25
N LYS A 137 28.70 -14.70 25.54
CA LYS A 137 28.22 -15.66 24.56
C LYS A 137 27.34 -14.97 23.53
N LYS A 138 27.78 -14.95 22.26
CA LYS A 138 27.02 -14.32 21.17
C LYS A 138 26.07 -15.34 20.54
N ILE A 139 24.81 -14.92 20.33
CA ILE A 139 23.78 -15.63 19.59
C ILE A 139 23.35 -14.72 18.43
N THR A 140 23.29 -15.27 17.21
CA THR A 140 22.86 -14.53 16.01
C THR A 140 21.81 -15.33 15.26
N ALA A 141 20.78 -14.65 14.78
CA ALA A 141 19.75 -15.24 13.93
C ALA A 141 19.39 -14.28 12.78
N GLU A 142 19.01 -14.86 11.65
CA GLU A 142 18.49 -14.11 10.50
C GLU A 142 17.04 -14.46 10.26
N TYR A 143 16.28 -13.43 9.91
CA TYR A 143 14.84 -13.52 9.63
C TYR A 143 14.52 -12.83 8.33
N ARG A 144 13.42 -13.26 7.71
CA ARG A 144 12.87 -12.59 6.53
C ARG A 144 11.36 -12.52 6.61
N ALA A 145 10.79 -11.44 6.08
CA ALA A 145 9.37 -11.26 5.87
C ALA A 145 9.11 -10.92 4.41
N PRO A 146 8.13 -11.52 3.72
CA PRO A 146 7.83 -11.24 2.32
C PRO A 146 7.07 -9.91 2.17
N LEU A 147 6.89 -9.46 0.92
CA LEU A 147 5.87 -8.47 0.59
C LEU A 147 4.51 -8.95 1.10
N LEU A 148 3.72 -8.04 1.63
CA LEU A 148 2.40 -8.38 2.16
C LEU A 148 1.36 -7.37 1.69
N ALA A 149 0.32 -7.84 0.99
CA ALA A 149 -0.81 -7.03 0.59
C ALA A 149 -1.75 -6.75 1.78
N HIS A 150 -2.49 -5.63 1.72
CA HIS A 150 -3.46 -5.26 2.75
C HIS A 150 -4.68 -6.17 2.76
N ALA A 151 -5.16 -6.59 1.59
CA ALA A 151 -6.26 -7.55 1.41
C ALA A 151 -7.52 -7.20 2.23
N ALA A 152 -7.93 -5.92 2.26
CA ALA A 152 -9.13 -5.50 2.95
C ALA A 152 -10.37 -6.27 2.42
N MET A 153 -11.34 -6.59 3.30
CA MET A 153 -12.55 -7.34 2.91
C MET A 153 -13.33 -6.65 1.78
N GLU A 154 -13.49 -5.34 1.86
CA GLU A 154 -14.04 -4.53 0.77
C GLU A 154 -12.92 -4.21 -0.22
N PRO A 155 -12.97 -4.70 -1.48
CA PRO A 155 -11.98 -4.35 -2.50
C PRO A 155 -11.93 -2.85 -2.75
N ILE A 156 -10.85 -2.38 -3.33
CA ILE A 156 -10.65 -0.96 -3.66
C ILE A 156 -11.80 -0.48 -4.56
N ASN A 157 -12.43 0.61 -4.14
CA ASN A 157 -13.52 1.23 -4.87
C ASN A 157 -13.60 2.74 -4.61
N CYS A 158 -14.17 3.45 -5.56
CA CYS A 158 -14.53 4.86 -5.42
C CYS A 158 -15.65 5.18 -6.42
N THR A 159 -16.67 5.92 -5.98
CA THR A 159 -17.69 6.47 -6.87
C THR A 159 -17.42 7.96 -7.07
N ALA A 160 -17.45 8.41 -8.30
CA ALA A 160 -17.18 9.80 -8.66
C ALA A 160 -18.20 10.32 -9.68
N GLN A 161 -18.54 11.60 -9.59
CA GLN A 161 -19.38 12.30 -10.56
C GLN A 161 -18.81 13.69 -10.82
N LEU A 162 -18.61 14.03 -12.07
CA LEU A 162 -18.18 15.37 -12.50
C LEU A 162 -19.32 16.03 -13.28
N ILE A 163 -19.89 17.11 -12.73
CA ILE A 163 -20.90 17.92 -13.40
C ILE A 163 -20.32 19.31 -13.59
N LYS A 164 -20.12 19.72 -14.84
CA LYS A 164 -19.34 20.90 -15.19
C LYS A 164 -17.94 20.79 -14.53
N ASP A 165 -17.60 21.70 -13.64
CA ASP A 165 -16.32 21.70 -12.93
C ASP A 165 -16.48 21.36 -11.44
N GLN A 166 -17.58 20.71 -11.06
CA GLN A 166 -17.84 20.27 -9.69
C GLN A 166 -17.73 18.77 -9.60
N LEU A 167 -16.73 18.28 -8.87
CA LEU A 167 -16.48 16.86 -8.64
C LEU A 167 -17.08 16.44 -7.30
N SER A 168 -17.91 15.40 -7.32
CA SER A 168 -18.39 14.73 -6.10
C SER A 168 -17.76 13.34 -6.02
N LEU A 169 -17.22 13.00 -4.84
CA LEU A 169 -16.59 11.72 -4.53
C LEU A 169 -17.31 11.02 -3.39
N TRP A 170 -17.59 9.74 -3.52
CA TRP A 170 -18.03 8.84 -2.42
C TRP A 170 -16.96 7.77 -2.28
N VAL A 171 -16.21 7.82 -1.19
CA VAL A 171 -15.01 6.98 -1.07
C VAL A 171 -14.73 6.57 0.37
N PRO A 172 -14.40 5.28 0.59
CA PRO A 172 -13.89 4.78 1.86
C PRO A 172 -12.39 5.07 1.96
N THR A 173 -12.01 6.23 2.51
CA THR A 173 -10.62 6.69 2.64
C THR A 173 -10.21 6.92 4.10
N GLN A 174 -8.93 6.77 4.41
CA GLN A 174 -8.32 7.13 5.69
C GLN A 174 -7.74 8.56 5.68
N VAL A 175 -7.71 9.21 4.49
CA VAL A 175 -7.05 10.52 4.28
C VAL A 175 -7.92 11.47 3.41
N PRO A 176 -9.08 11.93 3.92
CA PRO A 176 -10.03 12.68 3.11
C PRO A 176 -9.43 13.94 2.47
N SER A 177 -8.63 14.70 3.19
CA SER A 177 -8.02 15.93 2.66
C SER A 177 -7.03 15.65 1.53
N ILE A 178 -6.19 14.62 1.67
CA ILE A 178 -5.24 14.21 0.62
C ILE A 178 -6.00 13.68 -0.60
N ALA A 179 -7.12 12.98 -0.40
CA ALA A 179 -7.96 12.49 -1.47
C ALA A 179 -8.58 13.65 -2.29
N VAL A 180 -9.05 14.71 -1.62
CA VAL A 180 -9.55 15.95 -2.28
C VAL A 180 -8.44 16.59 -3.10
N SER A 181 -7.27 16.82 -2.50
CA SER A 181 -6.11 17.41 -3.21
C SER A 181 -5.66 16.58 -4.41
N ALA A 182 -5.63 15.24 -4.27
CA ALA A 182 -5.24 14.35 -5.35
C ALA A 182 -6.22 14.38 -6.52
N ALA A 183 -7.53 14.35 -6.25
CA ALA A 183 -8.58 14.42 -7.27
C ALA A 183 -8.59 15.79 -7.98
N ALA A 184 -8.51 16.88 -7.22
CA ALA A 184 -8.43 18.22 -7.76
C ALA A 184 -7.24 18.37 -8.72
N ARG A 185 -6.05 17.97 -8.27
CA ARG A 185 -4.84 17.98 -9.10
C ARG A 185 -5.01 17.15 -10.38
N ALA A 186 -5.53 15.92 -10.29
CA ALA A 186 -5.69 15.03 -11.44
C ALA A 186 -6.63 15.59 -12.50
N LEU A 187 -7.60 16.42 -12.09
CA LEU A 187 -8.54 17.04 -13.00
C LEU A 187 -8.21 18.51 -13.31
N GLY A 188 -7.17 19.11 -12.73
CA GLY A 188 -6.87 20.53 -12.88
C GLY A 188 -7.95 21.43 -12.28
N LEU A 189 -8.61 20.96 -11.21
CA LEU A 189 -9.62 21.71 -10.44
C LEU A 189 -8.97 22.33 -9.20
N SER A 190 -9.65 23.31 -8.60
CA SER A 190 -9.36 23.77 -7.24
C SER A 190 -10.02 22.83 -6.21
N GLU A 191 -9.50 22.78 -4.98
CA GLU A 191 -10.03 21.90 -3.94
C GLU A 191 -11.47 22.24 -3.52
N ASP A 192 -11.87 23.50 -3.62
CA ASP A 192 -13.24 23.95 -3.36
C ASP A 192 -14.26 23.47 -4.42
N GLN A 193 -13.79 23.01 -5.57
CA GLN A 193 -14.61 22.35 -6.59
C GLN A 193 -14.77 20.83 -6.33
N VAL A 194 -14.20 20.30 -5.26
CA VAL A 194 -14.27 18.87 -4.92
C VAL A 194 -15.02 18.65 -3.62
N SER A 195 -16.15 17.99 -3.70
CA SER A 195 -16.94 17.54 -2.54
C SER A 195 -16.69 16.07 -2.25
N LEU A 196 -16.23 15.73 -1.04
CA LEU A 196 -15.96 14.37 -0.64
C LEU A 196 -16.96 13.90 0.42
N HIS A 197 -17.67 12.82 0.11
CA HIS A 197 -18.60 12.13 0.99
C HIS A 197 -17.93 10.86 1.50
N MET A 198 -17.53 10.86 2.77
CA MET A 198 -16.94 9.66 3.39
C MET A 198 -17.98 8.59 3.58
N THR A 199 -17.63 7.36 3.19
CA THR A 199 -18.39 6.15 3.51
C THR A 199 -17.71 5.38 4.63
N TYR A 200 -18.39 4.38 5.21
CA TYR A 200 -17.71 3.40 6.04
C TYR A 200 -16.66 2.64 5.22
N LEU A 201 -15.61 2.21 5.89
CA LEU A 201 -14.54 1.40 5.30
C LEU A 201 -14.77 -0.08 5.63
N GLY A 202 -14.82 -0.93 4.62
CA GLY A 202 -14.83 -2.39 4.75
C GLY A 202 -13.44 -2.98 4.99
N GLY A 203 -12.62 -2.25 5.76
CA GLY A 203 -11.21 -2.49 6.01
C GLY A 203 -10.33 -1.47 5.29
N GLY A 204 -9.17 -1.18 5.86
CA GLY A 204 -8.20 -0.26 5.27
C GLY A 204 -6.78 -0.72 5.57
N PHE A 205 -6.45 -0.86 6.85
CA PHE A 205 -5.18 -1.37 7.35
C PHE A 205 -3.94 -0.61 6.86
N GLY A 206 -4.14 0.61 6.35
CA GLY A 206 -3.13 1.43 5.69
C GLY A 206 -3.34 1.59 4.19
N ARG A 207 -3.98 0.64 3.49
CA ARG A 207 -4.20 0.72 2.03
C ARG A 207 -4.94 1.99 1.60
N ARG A 208 -5.88 2.44 2.41
CA ARG A 208 -6.71 3.60 2.09
C ARG A 208 -6.10 4.93 2.56
N LEU A 209 -4.79 4.93 2.91
CA LEU A 209 -3.93 6.13 2.97
C LEU A 209 -3.46 6.56 1.58
N GLU A 210 -3.55 5.67 0.58
CA GLU A 210 -3.22 5.94 -0.81
C GLU A 210 -4.45 6.45 -1.58
N THR A 211 -4.21 7.21 -2.63
CA THR A 211 -5.26 7.95 -3.36
C THR A 211 -5.36 7.59 -4.83
N ASP A 212 -4.70 6.53 -5.25
CA ASP A 212 -4.69 6.01 -6.61
C ASP A 212 -6.11 5.74 -7.16
N MET A 213 -6.95 5.05 -6.37
CA MET A 213 -8.34 4.76 -6.74
C MET A 213 -9.20 6.04 -6.87
N VAL A 214 -8.88 7.07 -6.09
CA VAL A 214 -9.60 8.36 -6.16
C VAL A 214 -9.27 9.07 -7.47
N VAL A 215 -8.00 9.10 -7.83
CA VAL A 215 -7.53 9.71 -9.09
C VAL A 215 -8.11 8.97 -10.30
N GLN A 216 -8.07 7.64 -10.30
CA GLN A 216 -8.65 6.83 -11.36
C GLN A 216 -10.16 7.08 -11.50
N ALA A 217 -10.92 7.09 -10.39
CA ALA A 217 -12.36 7.36 -10.42
C ALA A 217 -12.68 8.78 -10.90
N ALA A 218 -11.90 9.78 -10.51
CA ALA A 218 -12.05 11.16 -10.96
C ALA A 218 -11.83 11.28 -12.48
N MET A 219 -10.79 10.64 -13.01
CA MET A 219 -10.52 10.60 -14.46
C MET A 219 -11.66 9.91 -15.23
N LEU A 220 -12.20 8.81 -14.69
CA LEU A 220 -13.35 8.11 -15.28
C LEU A 220 -14.62 8.97 -15.24
N ALA A 221 -14.86 9.73 -14.17
CA ALA A 221 -16.00 10.65 -14.08
C ALA A 221 -15.93 11.75 -15.14
N ARG A 222 -14.72 12.24 -15.49
CA ARG A 222 -14.53 13.16 -16.62
C ARG A 222 -14.95 12.52 -17.94
N ALA A 223 -14.57 11.28 -18.18
CA ALA A 223 -14.93 10.54 -19.39
C ALA A 223 -16.43 10.20 -19.46
N ALA A 224 -17.09 10.04 -18.31
CA ALA A 224 -18.51 9.68 -18.21
C ALA A 224 -19.50 10.81 -18.50
N LYS A 225 -19.00 12.03 -18.79
CA LYS A 225 -19.82 13.16 -19.29
C LYS A 225 -21.03 13.49 -18.38
N GLY A 226 -20.84 13.51 -17.07
CA GLY A 226 -21.85 13.85 -16.08
C GLY A 226 -22.57 12.67 -15.43
N ALA A 227 -22.46 11.46 -15.97
CA ALA A 227 -22.95 10.27 -15.29
C ALA A 227 -22.05 9.94 -14.07
N PRO A 228 -22.64 9.51 -12.93
CA PRO A 228 -21.83 8.98 -11.84
C PRO A 228 -21.20 7.65 -12.23
N VAL A 229 -19.92 7.48 -11.90
CA VAL A 229 -19.15 6.26 -12.19
C VAL A 229 -18.67 5.62 -10.90
N ARG A 230 -18.93 4.34 -10.71
CA ARG A 230 -18.30 3.53 -9.67
C ARG A 230 -17.17 2.70 -10.26
N LEU A 231 -15.94 3.02 -9.89
CA LEU A 231 -14.78 2.15 -10.08
C LEU A 231 -14.75 1.10 -8.97
N VAL A 232 -14.60 -0.17 -9.35
CA VAL A 232 -14.34 -1.28 -8.41
C VAL A 232 -13.24 -2.13 -8.98
N TRP A 233 -12.18 -2.34 -8.22
CA TRP A 233 -11.14 -3.31 -8.55
C TRP A 233 -11.63 -4.73 -8.26
N SER A 234 -11.20 -5.69 -9.05
CA SER A 234 -11.36 -7.09 -8.67
C SER A 234 -10.46 -7.41 -7.46
N ARG A 235 -10.67 -8.56 -6.82
CA ARG A 235 -9.76 -8.99 -5.75
C ARG A 235 -8.36 -9.26 -6.28
N GLU A 236 -8.26 -9.78 -7.48
CA GLU A 236 -7.01 -10.03 -8.18
C GLU A 236 -6.24 -8.72 -8.41
N ASP A 237 -6.92 -7.68 -8.90
CA ASP A 237 -6.32 -6.35 -9.10
C ASP A 237 -5.89 -5.72 -7.75
N ASP A 238 -6.74 -5.81 -6.74
CA ASP A 238 -6.47 -5.27 -5.39
C ASP A 238 -5.23 -5.92 -4.75
N MET A 239 -5.02 -7.22 -4.99
CA MET A 239 -3.86 -7.96 -4.47
C MET A 239 -2.60 -7.73 -5.32
N ALA A 240 -2.75 -7.60 -6.64
CA ALA A 240 -1.62 -7.48 -7.57
C ALA A 240 -1.06 -6.06 -7.67
N HIS A 241 -1.87 -5.03 -7.33
CA HIS A 241 -1.49 -3.62 -7.45
C HIS A 241 -1.58 -2.88 -6.11
N ASP A 242 -1.29 -3.59 -5.01
CA ASP A 242 -1.28 -2.99 -3.68
C ASP A 242 -0.02 -2.15 -3.44
N PHE A 243 -0.06 -1.33 -2.42
CA PHE A 243 1.11 -0.66 -1.82
C PHE A 243 1.60 -1.54 -0.67
N TYR A 244 2.47 -2.47 -0.97
CA TYR A 244 2.81 -3.58 -0.09
C TYR A 244 3.55 -3.13 1.18
N ARG A 245 3.35 -3.87 2.28
CA ARG A 245 4.33 -3.89 3.34
C ARG A 245 5.67 -4.35 2.77
N PRO A 246 6.80 -3.65 3.03
CA PRO A 246 8.10 -4.02 2.49
C PRO A 246 8.48 -5.46 2.79
N ALA A 247 9.09 -6.13 1.80
CA ALA A 247 9.90 -7.31 2.07
C ALA A 247 11.11 -6.87 2.89
N THR A 248 11.45 -7.63 3.93
CA THR A 248 12.52 -7.26 4.87
C THR A 248 13.36 -8.47 5.20
N VAL A 249 14.67 -8.29 5.28
CA VAL A 249 15.59 -9.22 5.92
C VAL A 249 16.23 -8.55 7.12
N ALA A 250 16.47 -9.30 8.20
CA ALA A 250 17.08 -8.76 9.40
C ALA A 250 18.01 -9.78 10.03
N ARG A 251 19.15 -9.29 10.54
CA ARG A 251 20.09 -10.04 11.38
C ARG A 251 20.05 -9.45 12.77
N LEU A 252 19.70 -10.27 13.75
CA LEU A 252 19.66 -9.89 15.14
C LEU A 252 20.73 -10.67 15.90
N SER A 253 21.48 -9.97 16.75
CA SER A 253 22.53 -10.55 17.58
C SER A 253 22.34 -10.14 19.03
N ALA A 254 22.43 -11.10 19.95
CA ALA A 254 22.42 -10.87 21.38
C ALA A 254 23.72 -11.39 22.00
N ALA A 255 24.30 -10.63 22.92
CA ALA A 255 25.39 -11.08 23.77
C ALA A 255 24.87 -11.31 25.18
N LEU A 256 25.16 -12.50 25.73
CA LEU A 256 24.72 -12.95 27.06
C LEU A 256 25.90 -12.94 28.02
N ASP A 257 25.67 -12.43 29.24
CA ASP A 257 26.63 -12.58 30.35
C ASP A 257 26.65 -14.03 30.91
N ALA A 258 27.49 -14.27 31.90
CA ALA A 258 27.63 -15.58 32.55
C ALA A 258 26.35 -16.06 33.24
N SER A 259 25.43 -15.14 33.57
CA SER A 259 24.12 -15.45 34.15
C SER A 259 23.01 -15.67 33.13
N GLY A 260 23.33 -15.54 31.84
CA GLY A 260 22.36 -15.67 30.73
C GLY A 260 21.55 -14.42 30.43
N ARG A 261 21.85 -13.27 31.05
CA ARG A 261 21.17 -12.00 30.77
C ARG A 261 21.72 -11.38 29.49
N VAL A 262 20.83 -10.73 28.71
CA VAL A 262 21.23 -9.96 27.51
C VAL A 262 21.90 -8.67 27.96
N VAL A 263 23.17 -8.50 27.62
CA VAL A 263 23.98 -7.32 27.93
C VAL A 263 24.23 -6.41 26.72
N HIS A 264 24.10 -6.98 25.52
CA HIS A 264 24.17 -6.23 24.25
C HIS A 264 23.19 -6.82 23.25
N TRP A 265 22.55 -5.93 22.48
CA TRP A 265 21.62 -6.28 21.41
C TRP A 265 21.91 -5.47 20.17
N GLU A 266 22.05 -6.15 19.05
CA GLU A 266 22.27 -5.52 17.74
C GLU A 266 21.19 -5.98 16.76
N SER A 267 20.56 -5.04 16.10
CA SER A 267 19.60 -5.27 15.02
C SER A 267 20.10 -4.58 13.76
N HIS A 268 20.30 -5.36 12.71
CA HIS A 268 20.66 -4.88 11.39
C HIS A 268 19.66 -5.41 10.37
N SER A 269 19.03 -4.53 9.59
CA SER A 269 17.95 -4.90 8.67
C SER A 269 18.10 -4.23 7.32
N ALA A 270 17.45 -4.80 6.30
CA ALA A 270 17.38 -4.23 4.96
C ALA A 270 15.97 -4.36 4.39
N SER A 271 15.41 -3.25 3.91
CA SER A 271 14.12 -3.19 3.20
C SER A 271 13.97 -1.89 2.40
N GLY A 272 12.88 -1.77 1.67
CA GLY A 272 12.46 -0.48 1.11
C GLY A 272 11.88 0.46 2.17
N ALA A 273 11.73 1.74 1.82
CA ALA A 273 11.29 2.84 2.71
C ALA A 273 9.83 3.24 2.40
N PRO A 274 8.81 2.69 3.06
CA PRO A 274 7.41 2.89 2.70
C PRO A 274 6.92 4.32 2.90
N VAL A 275 7.33 4.99 3.99
CA VAL A 275 6.88 6.36 4.28
C VAL A 275 7.49 7.36 3.31
N GLN A 276 8.73 7.19 2.88
CA GLN A 276 9.31 8.04 1.85
C GLN A 276 8.52 7.95 0.53
N GLN A 277 8.13 6.76 0.11
CA GLN A 277 7.31 6.57 -1.09
C GLN A 277 5.92 7.19 -0.93
N MET A 278 5.28 7.00 0.22
CA MET A 278 3.98 7.61 0.51
C MET A 278 4.04 9.15 0.48
N LEU A 279 5.05 9.76 1.10
CA LEU A 279 5.24 11.22 1.08
C LEU A 279 5.49 11.75 -0.32
N ALA A 280 6.26 11.03 -1.14
CA ALA A 280 6.48 11.37 -2.53
C ALA A 280 5.16 11.36 -3.34
N ARG A 281 4.32 10.34 -3.16
CA ARG A 281 3.01 10.25 -3.83
C ARG A 281 2.04 11.32 -3.35
N ALA A 282 1.91 11.48 -2.05
CA ALA A 282 0.95 12.43 -1.47
C ALA A 282 1.33 13.90 -1.73
N PHE A 283 2.61 14.25 -1.49
CA PHE A 283 3.05 15.64 -1.43
C PHE A 283 4.11 16.01 -2.47
N GLY A 284 4.61 15.07 -3.27
CA GLY A 284 5.69 15.32 -4.24
C GLY A 284 7.05 15.53 -3.59
N LEU A 285 7.23 15.07 -2.35
CA LEU A 285 8.50 15.19 -1.63
C LEU A 285 9.53 14.20 -2.17
N PRO A 286 10.83 14.56 -2.18
CA PRO A 286 11.88 13.64 -2.61
C PRO A 286 12.01 12.46 -1.64
N GLN A 287 12.30 11.27 -2.18
CA GLN A 287 12.53 10.05 -1.39
C GLN A 287 13.96 10.02 -0.83
N MET A 288 14.27 10.93 0.07
CA MET A 288 15.62 11.11 0.62
C MET A 288 15.62 11.00 2.14
N GLY A 289 16.82 10.68 2.67
CA GLY A 289 17.06 10.57 4.10
C GLY A 289 16.62 9.23 4.69
N PRO A 290 16.71 9.08 6.03
CA PRO A 290 16.31 7.86 6.72
C PRO A 290 14.79 7.78 6.91
N ASP A 291 14.23 6.58 6.76
CA ASP A 291 12.85 6.27 7.12
C ASP A 291 12.81 5.53 8.46
N LYS A 292 12.52 6.27 9.55
CA LYS A 292 12.51 5.72 10.90
C LYS A 292 11.55 4.55 11.07
N THR A 293 10.49 4.50 10.28
CA THR A 293 9.49 3.44 10.40
C THR A 293 10.04 2.05 10.06
N THR A 294 11.15 1.96 9.32
CA THR A 294 11.80 0.68 8.99
C THR A 294 12.36 -0.06 10.20
N VAL A 295 12.69 0.67 11.29
CA VAL A 295 13.29 0.12 12.52
C VAL A 295 12.36 0.18 13.73
N GLU A 296 11.12 0.65 13.58
CA GLU A 296 10.11 0.59 14.63
C GLU A 296 9.93 -0.83 15.12
N GLY A 297 9.88 -1.02 16.44
CA GLY A 297 9.80 -2.33 17.08
C GLY A 297 11.15 -3.01 17.31
N LEU A 298 12.26 -2.56 16.71
CA LEU A 298 13.59 -3.12 16.95
C LEU A 298 14.31 -2.49 18.13
N HIS A 299 14.01 -1.22 18.48
CA HIS A 299 14.70 -0.49 19.53
C HIS A 299 13.77 0.16 20.55
N ASP A 300 12.50 0.40 20.21
CA ASP A 300 11.49 1.07 21.03
C ASP A 300 10.63 0.04 21.80
N HIS A 301 11.28 -0.83 22.55
CA HIS A 301 10.69 -1.91 23.31
C HIS A 301 10.88 -1.74 24.83
N CYS A 302 10.17 -2.54 25.62
CA CYS A 302 10.19 -2.48 27.07
C CYS A 302 11.38 -3.24 27.73
N TYR A 303 12.24 -3.89 26.95
CA TYR A 303 13.36 -4.64 27.50
C TYR A 303 14.49 -3.70 27.96
N GLU A 304 14.99 -3.93 29.16
CA GLU A 304 16.12 -3.19 29.74
C GLU A 304 17.43 -3.85 29.33
N ILE A 305 17.96 -3.44 28.16
CA ILE A 305 19.22 -3.95 27.61
C ILE A 305 20.27 -2.84 27.72
N PRO A 306 21.40 -3.06 28.45
CA PRO A 306 22.38 -2.00 28.70
C PRO A 306 23.01 -1.39 27.45
N SER A 307 23.34 -2.23 26.47
CA SER A 307 23.92 -1.79 25.19
C SER A 307 23.04 -2.26 24.04
N GLN A 308 22.67 -1.33 23.16
CA GLN A 308 21.78 -1.62 22.06
C GLN A 308 22.13 -0.80 20.83
N HIS A 309 22.09 -1.43 19.65
CA HIS A 309 22.30 -0.80 18.36
C HIS A 309 21.25 -1.24 17.33
N ALA A 310 20.69 -0.29 16.59
CA ALA A 310 19.79 -0.59 15.47
C ALA A 310 20.19 0.19 14.23
N SER A 311 20.43 -0.54 13.15
CA SER A 311 20.78 0.01 11.83
C SER A 311 19.93 -0.59 10.72
N HIS A 312 19.79 0.15 9.63
CA HIS A 312 18.99 -0.27 8.49
C HIS A 312 19.60 0.16 7.16
N VAL A 313 19.55 -0.72 6.19
CA VAL A 313 19.96 -0.50 4.80
C VAL A 313 18.70 -0.31 3.94
N LYS A 314 18.61 0.82 3.25
CA LYS A 314 17.54 1.07 2.30
C LYS A 314 17.85 0.39 0.96
N ILE A 315 16.99 -0.51 0.54
CA ILE A 315 17.07 -1.18 -0.78
C ILE A 315 15.79 -0.88 -1.56
N ASP A 316 15.92 -0.12 -2.63
CA ASP A 316 14.78 0.21 -3.48
C ASP A 316 14.37 -1.01 -4.34
N ALA A 317 13.07 -1.23 -4.45
CA ALA A 317 12.45 -2.25 -5.28
C ALA A 317 11.44 -1.58 -6.23
N PRO A 318 11.15 -2.19 -7.40
CA PRO A 318 10.21 -1.61 -8.36
C PRO A 318 8.75 -1.65 -7.91
N VAL A 319 8.43 -2.39 -6.85
CA VAL A 319 7.06 -2.49 -6.31
C VAL A 319 6.72 -1.28 -5.45
N ALA A 320 5.47 -0.84 -5.51
CA ALA A 320 4.97 0.22 -4.66
C ALA A 320 4.86 -0.27 -3.20
N LEU A 321 5.39 0.53 -2.27
CA LEU A 321 5.35 0.25 -0.84
C LEU A 321 4.45 1.24 -0.12
N GLY A 322 3.76 0.76 0.91
CA GLY A 322 2.87 1.56 1.74
C GLY A 322 2.89 1.15 3.22
N SER A 323 2.10 1.87 3.99
CA SER A 323 2.00 1.67 5.44
C SER A 323 0.98 0.58 5.77
N TRP A 324 1.42 -0.66 5.84
CA TRP A 324 0.60 -1.76 6.35
C TRP A 324 0.42 -1.64 7.87
N ARG A 325 -0.71 -2.10 8.41
CA ARG A 325 -1.05 -2.03 9.85
C ARG A 325 0.15 -2.31 10.74
N SER A 326 0.46 -1.40 11.67
CA SER A 326 1.61 -1.39 12.59
C SER A 326 2.95 -1.02 11.92
N VAL A 327 2.99 -0.75 10.62
CA VAL A 327 4.17 -0.34 9.85
C VAL A 327 5.39 -1.24 10.16
N GLY A 328 6.50 -0.71 10.67
CA GLY A 328 7.70 -1.49 11.03
C GLY A 328 7.46 -2.48 12.15
N HIS A 329 6.66 -2.15 13.16
CA HIS A 329 6.34 -3.08 14.25
C HIS A 329 5.75 -4.42 13.78
N SER A 330 5.09 -4.47 12.61
CA SER A 330 4.47 -5.67 12.07
C SER A 330 5.45 -6.86 11.99
N HIS A 331 6.52 -6.71 11.23
CA HIS A 331 7.50 -7.77 11.02
C HIS A 331 8.65 -7.74 12.04
N ASN A 332 9.00 -6.54 12.51
CA ASN A 332 10.08 -6.38 13.49
C ASN A 332 9.73 -6.97 14.85
N ALA A 333 8.45 -6.97 15.25
CA ALA A 333 8.02 -7.66 16.45
C ALA A 333 8.26 -9.17 16.34
N PHE A 334 7.92 -9.78 15.20
CA PHE A 334 8.22 -11.19 14.95
C PHE A 334 9.73 -11.47 15.03
N PHE A 335 10.58 -10.67 14.37
CA PHE A 335 12.03 -10.86 14.39
C PHE A 335 12.59 -10.76 15.80
N LYS A 336 12.22 -9.71 16.53
CA LYS A 336 12.70 -9.45 17.88
C LYS A 336 12.28 -10.55 18.88
N GLU A 337 10.97 -10.84 18.93
CA GLU A 337 10.45 -11.80 19.91
C GLU A 337 10.91 -13.24 19.60
N SER A 338 11.08 -13.60 18.33
CA SER A 338 11.60 -14.91 17.95
C SER A 338 13.09 -15.07 18.24
N SER A 339 13.85 -13.99 18.35
CA SER A 339 15.29 -14.01 18.67
C SER A 339 15.56 -13.83 20.17
N SER A 340 14.55 -13.54 20.98
CA SER A 340 14.71 -13.39 22.43
C SER A 340 15.12 -14.71 23.08
N PRO A 341 16.20 -14.73 23.92
CA PRO A 341 16.63 -15.94 24.63
C PRO A 341 15.57 -16.53 25.56
N SER A 342 14.62 -15.72 26.04
CA SER A 342 13.50 -16.14 26.88
C SER A 342 12.42 -16.95 26.18
N GLY A 343 12.42 -16.97 24.84
CA GLY A 343 11.49 -17.77 24.03
C GLY A 343 11.91 -19.23 23.81
N ARG A 344 13.00 -19.67 24.42
CA ARG A 344 13.51 -21.05 24.37
C ARG A 344 13.63 -21.63 25.79
N ALA A 345 12.56 -21.56 26.53
CA ALA A 345 12.41 -22.34 27.77
C ALA A 345 11.47 -23.53 27.50
#